data_2ecc2014234cfd8bd3edb416810f450b
#
_entry.id   2ecc2014234cfd8bd3edb416810f450b
#
_cell.length_a   1.000
_cell.length_b   1.000
_cell.length_c   1.000
_cell.angle_alpha   90.00
_cell.angle_beta   90.00
_cell.angle_gamma   90.00
#
_symmetry.space_group_name_H-M   'P 1'
#
loop_
_entity.id
_entity.type
_entity.pdbx_description
1 polymer ?
#
loop_
_entity_poly.entity_id
_entity_poly.type
_entity_poly.pdbx_seq_one_letter_code
_entity_poly.pdbx_strand_id
1 'polypeptide(L)'
;ALPYLLLQAYYLFYWHKTKTVSIPSDYIGSASVTIVVVAHNESKSITSCLQSILQQTYPTHLMEIIIIDDHSTDATIDEVQKIGSERIALYNLKDYPEYIKAPAYKKSAITLAVDKSTSEYIVITDADCVHSSQWLNTVLYGLEKNQSVFQTSPVLIDGNHTLLAKMQETEQLVLMLITAAGITSGLHDIANGANMAFRKSAFLHVDGYAGNEQFASGDDMFLAEKMRKAFPSQIAF
;
A
#
# COMPACT_ATOMS: atom_id res chain seq x y z
N ALA A 1 -18.49 -25.09 17.79
CA ALA A 1 -17.74 -24.24 18.74
C ALA A 1 -16.24 -24.55 18.72
N LEU A 2 -15.79 -25.81 18.93
CA LEU A 2 -14.37 -26.15 19.05
C LEU A 2 -13.50 -25.73 17.85
N PRO A 3 -13.86 -25.99 16.56
CA PRO A 3 -13.04 -25.55 15.43
C PRO A 3 -12.87 -24.03 15.37
N TYR A 4 -13.90 -23.27 15.72
CA TYR A 4 -13.83 -21.81 15.77
C TYR A 4 -12.85 -21.32 16.84
N LEU A 5 -12.89 -21.89 18.05
CA LEU A 5 -11.97 -21.54 19.13
C LEU A 5 -10.51 -21.90 18.78
N LEU A 6 -10.30 -23.04 18.11
CA LEU A 6 -8.96 -23.42 17.62
C LEU A 6 -8.44 -22.42 16.57
N LEU A 7 -9.29 -21.97 15.67
CA LEU A 7 -8.92 -20.95 14.67
C LEU A 7 -8.56 -19.60 15.34
N GLN A 8 -9.33 -19.16 16.34
CA GLN A 8 -9.02 -17.95 17.10
C GLN A 8 -7.69 -18.07 17.84
N ALA A 9 -7.47 -19.21 18.52
CA ALA A 9 -6.20 -19.48 19.21
C ALA A 9 -5.02 -19.50 18.23
N TYR A 10 -5.20 -20.04 17.02
CA TYR A 10 -4.20 -20.03 15.96
C TYR A 10 -3.83 -18.60 15.56
N TYR A 11 -4.80 -17.73 15.25
CA TYR A 11 -4.53 -16.34 14.88
C TYR A 11 -3.86 -15.56 16.02
N LEU A 12 -4.33 -15.70 17.26
CA LEU A 12 -3.70 -15.08 18.43
C LEU A 12 -2.24 -15.53 18.61
N PHE A 13 -1.96 -16.84 18.47
CA PHE A 13 -0.61 -17.36 18.57
C PHE A 13 0.33 -16.74 17.51
N TYR A 14 -0.10 -16.67 16.25
CA TYR A 14 0.72 -16.10 15.19
C TYR A 14 0.80 -14.59 15.24
N TRP A 15 -0.24 -13.90 15.73
CA TRP A 15 -0.17 -12.49 16.05
C TRP A 15 0.97 -12.17 17.02
N HIS A 16 1.11 -12.92 18.10
CA HIS A 16 2.22 -12.76 19.04
C HIS A 16 3.60 -13.07 18.44
N LYS A 17 3.65 -13.78 17.32
CA LYS A 17 4.88 -14.06 16.57
C LYS A 17 5.16 -13.05 15.48
N THR A 18 4.19 -12.19 15.16
CA THR A 18 4.40 -11.13 14.17
C THR A 18 5.49 -10.19 14.66
N LYS A 19 6.47 -9.96 13.78
CA LYS A 19 7.60 -9.10 14.13
C LYS A 19 7.15 -7.65 14.16
N THR A 20 7.37 -6.98 15.27
CA THR A 20 7.18 -5.54 15.36
C THR A 20 8.39 -4.81 14.80
N VAL A 21 8.14 -3.77 14.03
CA VAL A 21 9.18 -2.89 13.51
C VAL A 21 9.38 -1.72 14.48
N SER A 22 10.57 -1.64 15.05
CA SER A 22 11.00 -0.47 15.82
C SER A 22 12.18 0.15 15.08
N ILE A 23 11.99 1.37 14.62
CA ILE A 23 13.01 2.11 13.87
C ILE A 23 14.08 2.59 14.86
N PRO A 24 15.38 2.33 14.62
CA PRO A 24 16.44 2.97 15.39
C PRO A 24 16.37 4.50 15.25
N SER A 25 16.71 5.21 16.32
CA SER A 25 16.66 6.69 16.33
C SER A 25 17.63 7.34 15.34
N ASP A 26 18.64 6.62 14.93
CA ASP A 26 19.69 7.01 13.97
C ASP A 26 19.44 6.46 12.55
N TYR A 27 18.34 5.76 12.32
CA TYR A 27 18.01 5.26 10.99
C TYR A 27 17.75 6.39 10.02
N ILE A 28 18.51 6.43 8.96
CA ILE A 28 18.31 7.29 7.80
C ILE A 28 18.09 6.38 6.60
N GLY A 29 16.92 6.50 5.96
CA GLY A 29 16.63 5.74 4.73
C GLY A 29 17.67 6.02 3.65
N SER A 30 18.07 4.98 2.92
CA SER A 30 19.09 5.05 1.86
C SER A 30 18.61 4.56 0.50
N ALA A 31 17.49 3.88 0.44
CA ALA A 31 16.91 3.35 -0.79
C ALA A 31 16.03 4.37 -1.51
N SER A 32 16.02 4.35 -2.83
CA SER A 32 15.07 5.15 -3.61
C SER A 32 13.66 4.55 -3.53
N VAL A 33 12.66 5.41 -3.41
CA VAL A 33 11.26 5.00 -3.25
C VAL A 33 10.32 5.88 -4.06
N THR A 34 9.38 5.26 -4.73
CA THR A 34 8.22 5.93 -5.34
C THR A 34 6.98 5.65 -4.53
N ILE A 35 6.34 6.70 -4.05
CA ILE A 35 5.01 6.62 -3.43
C ILE A 35 3.98 6.77 -4.55
N VAL A 36 3.13 5.77 -4.69
CA VAL A 36 2.07 5.72 -5.71
C VAL A 36 0.73 5.97 -5.05
N VAL A 37 0.00 6.95 -5.56
CA VAL A 37 -1.38 7.25 -5.16
C VAL A 37 -2.27 7.11 -6.39
N VAL A 38 -3.23 6.20 -6.35
CA VAL A 38 -4.29 6.08 -7.38
C VAL A 38 -5.51 6.84 -6.88
N ALA A 39 -5.99 7.80 -7.65
CA ALA A 39 -7.11 8.65 -7.26
C ALA A 39 -8.27 8.54 -8.26
N HIS A 40 -9.51 8.37 -7.73
CA HIS A 40 -10.75 8.42 -8.49
C HIS A 40 -11.83 9.16 -7.71
N ASN A 41 -12.12 10.41 -8.10
CA ASN A 41 -13.10 11.28 -7.42
C ASN A 41 -12.79 11.53 -5.93
N GLU A 42 -11.54 11.92 -5.64
CA GLU A 42 -11.01 12.11 -4.29
C GLU A 42 -10.73 13.60 -3.96
N SER A 43 -11.47 14.52 -4.56
CA SER A 43 -11.26 15.98 -4.38
C SER A 43 -11.32 16.45 -2.93
N LYS A 44 -11.96 15.69 -2.02
CA LYS A 44 -12.11 16.05 -0.59
C LYS A 44 -10.94 15.58 0.27
N SER A 45 -10.26 14.53 -0.12
CA SER A 45 -9.26 13.80 0.67
C SER A 45 -7.84 13.95 0.15
N ILE A 46 -7.67 14.05 -1.17
CA ILE A 46 -6.37 14.01 -1.85
C ILE A 46 -5.38 15.06 -1.32
N THR A 47 -5.85 16.28 -0.99
CA THR A 47 -4.98 17.33 -0.45
C THR A 47 -4.36 16.92 0.89
N SER A 48 -5.15 16.36 1.81
CA SER A 48 -4.65 15.92 3.13
C SER A 48 -3.69 14.73 2.99
N CYS A 49 -4.00 13.80 2.09
CA CYS A 49 -3.13 12.68 1.75
C CYS A 49 -1.75 13.19 1.30
N LEU A 50 -1.72 14.02 0.27
CA LEU A 50 -0.47 14.50 -0.32
C LEU A 50 0.34 15.38 0.62
N GLN A 51 -0.32 16.22 1.44
CA GLN A 51 0.37 17.00 2.47
C GLN A 51 1.06 16.08 3.49
N SER A 52 0.42 15.00 3.91
CA SER A 52 1.02 14.04 4.84
C SER A 52 2.22 13.29 4.24
N ILE A 53 2.17 13.00 2.91
CA ILE A 53 3.29 12.40 2.17
C ILE A 53 4.43 13.41 2.01
N LEU A 54 4.15 14.66 1.71
CA LEU A 54 5.17 15.70 1.57
C LEU A 54 5.89 16.03 2.88
N GLN A 55 5.27 15.74 4.03
CA GLN A 55 5.82 15.93 5.37
C GLN A 55 6.60 14.73 5.92
N GLN A 56 6.83 13.69 5.10
CA GLN A 56 7.64 12.54 5.52
C GLN A 56 9.07 12.95 5.85
N THR A 57 9.63 12.38 6.92
CA THR A 57 11.02 12.63 7.36
C THR A 57 12.06 11.84 6.57
N TYR A 58 11.63 11.06 5.58
CA TYR A 58 12.50 10.34 4.65
C TYR A 58 13.31 11.32 3.78
N PRO A 59 14.57 11.01 3.37
CA PRO A 59 15.37 11.89 2.53
C PRO A 59 14.66 12.26 1.22
N THR A 60 14.39 13.54 1.02
CA THR A 60 13.53 14.03 -0.09
C THR A 60 14.10 13.72 -1.47
N HIS A 61 15.44 13.66 -1.61
CA HIS A 61 16.11 13.34 -2.88
C HIS A 61 16.02 11.85 -3.26
N LEU A 62 15.57 10.99 -2.33
CA LEU A 62 15.30 9.55 -2.56
C LEU A 62 13.82 9.25 -2.74
N MET A 63 12.95 10.26 -2.64
CA MET A 63 11.50 10.11 -2.64
C MET A 63 10.87 10.77 -3.87
N GLU A 64 10.19 9.98 -4.67
CA GLU A 64 9.35 10.38 -5.78
C GLU A 64 7.88 10.14 -5.44
N ILE A 65 6.97 10.99 -5.89
CA ILE A 65 5.52 10.82 -5.71
C ILE A 65 4.88 10.77 -7.09
N ILE A 66 4.21 9.66 -7.39
CA ILE A 66 3.46 9.47 -8.63
C ILE A 66 1.98 9.35 -8.29
N ILE A 67 1.18 10.22 -8.89
CA ILE A 67 -0.27 10.20 -8.80
C ILE A 67 -0.81 9.73 -10.15
N ILE A 68 -1.68 8.73 -10.13
CA ILE A 68 -2.42 8.30 -11.31
C ILE A 68 -3.90 8.65 -11.10
N ASP A 69 -4.40 9.58 -11.91
CA ASP A 69 -5.82 9.86 -11.97
C ASP A 69 -6.54 8.77 -12.77
N ASP A 70 -7.43 8.04 -12.09
CA ASP A 70 -8.26 6.99 -12.69
C ASP A 70 -9.63 7.54 -13.07
N HIS A 71 -9.68 8.34 -14.16
CA HIS A 71 -10.91 8.86 -14.74
C HIS A 71 -11.77 9.71 -13.78
N SER A 72 -11.17 10.55 -12.94
CA SER A 72 -11.93 11.46 -12.09
C SER A 72 -12.76 12.44 -12.90
N THR A 73 -13.95 12.73 -12.39
CA THR A 73 -14.92 13.68 -12.98
C THR A 73 -15.19 14.88 -12.08
N ASP A 74 -14.61 14.87 -10.88
CA ASP A 74 -14.67 15.96 -9.90
C ASP A 74 -13.39 16.82 -9.94
N ALA A 75 -13.16 17.66 -8.94
CA ALA A 75 -12.01 18.55 -8.85
C ALA A 75 -10.70 17.87 -8.39
N THR A 76 -10.59 16.54 -8.40
CA THR A 76 -9.41 15.80 -7.91
C THR A 76 -8.11 16.31 -8.56
N ILE A 77 -8.08 16.41 -9.89
CA ILE A 77 -6.90 16.87 -10.65
C ILE A 77 -6.53 18.30 -10.25
N ASP A 78 -7.52 19.17 -10.14
CA ASP A 78 -7.32 20.59 -9.78
C ASP A 78 -6.71 20.71 -8.37
N GLU A 79 -7.19 19.91 -7.41
CA GLU A 79 -6.64 19.88 -6.04
C GLU A 79 -5.18 19.40 -6.01
N VAL A 80 -4.83 18.39 -6.81
CA VAL A 80 -3.43 17.95 -6.94
C VAL A 80 -2.55 19.07 -7.52
N GLN A 81 -3.01 19.73 -8.58
CA GLN A 81 -2.27 20.81 -9.24
C GLN A 81 -2.07 22.04 -8.33
N LYS A 82 -3.05 22.39 -7.50
CA LYS A 82 -2.94 23.48 -6.52
C LYS A 82 -1.81 23.30 -5.50
N ILE A 83 -1.41 22.06 -5.20
CA ILE A 83 -0.29 21.78 -4.29
C ILE A 83 1.03 22.31 -4.87
N GLY A 84 1.20 22.28 -6.19
CA GLY A 84 2.31 22.93 -6.89
C GLY A 84 3.70 22.39 -6.51
N SER A 85 3.82 21.17 -6.07
CA SER A 85 5.09 20.57 -5.68
C SER A 85 5.78 19.90 -6.86
N GLU A 86 7.03 20.27 -7.13
CA GLU A 86 7.87 19.62 -8.17
C GLU A 86 8.17 18.14 -7.89
N ARG A 87 7.92 17.67 -6.66
CA ARG A 87 8.09 16.26 -6.28
C ARG A 87 6.94 15.36 -6.71
N ILE A 88 5.84 15.95 -7.22
CA ILE A 88 4.63 15.23 -7.61
C ILE A 88 4.57 15.15 -9.13
N ALA A 89 4.59 13.92 -9.65
CA ALA A 89 4.29 13.63 -11.05
C ALA A 89 2.84 13.14 -11.16
N LEU A 90 2.00 13.88 -11.88
CA LEU A 90 0.59 13.53 -12.12
C LEU A 90 0.43 12.98 -13.53
N TYR A 91 -0.17 11.79 -13.63
CA TYR A 91 -0.54 11.17 -14.90
C TYR A 91 -2.04 10.87 -14.93
N ASN A 92 -2.69 11.12 -16.07
CA ASN A 92 -4.06 10.68 -16.29
C ASN A 92 -4.04 9.31 -16.98
N LEU A 93 -4.65 8.30 -16.40
CA LEU A 93 -4.66 6.93 -16.96
C LEU A 93 -5.24 6.89 -18.37
N LYS A 94 -6.24 7.72 -18.67
CA LYS A 94 -6.87 7.84 -20.00
C LYS A 94 -5.89 8.22 -21.12
N ASP A 95 -4.76 8.85 -20.80
CA ASP A 95 -3.74 9.26 -21.77
C ASP A 95 -2.78 8.11 -22.13
N TYR A 96 -2.95 6.95 -21.48
CA TYR A 96 -2.14 5.73 -21.63
C TYR A 96 -3.02 4.50 -21.92
N PRO A 97 -3.74 4.46 -23.07
CA PRO A 97 -4.71 3.41 -23.37
C PRO A 97 -4.10 2.01 -23.41
N GLU A 98 -2.80 1.89 -23.69
CA GLU A 98 -2.07 0.62 -23.71
C GLU A 98 -2.02 -0.07 -22.35
N TYR A 99 -2.12 0.68 -21.24
CA TYR A 99 -2.16 0.14 -19.88
C TYR A 99 -3.58 -0.26 -19.45
N ILE A 100 -4.61 0.31 -20.08
CA ILE A 100 -6.00 0.13 -19.60
C ILE A 100 -6.47 -1.29 -19.85
N LYS A 101 -6.72 -2.03 -18.79
CA LYS A 101 -7.28 -3.39 -18.76
C LYS A 101 -8.60 -3.37 -17.99
N ALA A 102 -9.69 -3.02 -18.67
CA ALA A 102 -11.01 -3.02 -18.05
C ALA A 102 -11.45 -4.44 -17.66
N PRO A 103 -12.02 -4.65 -16.45
CA PRO A 103 -12.42 -3.64 -15.45
C PRO A 103 -11.33 -3.31 -14.41
N ALA A 104 -10.08 -3.74 -14.58
CA ALA A 104 -9.00 -3.67 -13.60
C ALA A 104 -8.25 -2.31 -13.63
N TYR A 105 -8.97 -1.20 -13.58
CA TYR A 105 -8.40 0.15 -13.72
C TYR A 105 -7.33 0.48 -12.66
N LYS A 106 -7.56 0.15 -11.37
CA LYS A 106 -6.56 0.38 -10.31
C LYS A 106 -5.27 -0.41 -10.58
N LYS A 107 -5.36 -1.66 -11.04
CA LYS A 107 -4.19 -2.46 -11.42
C LYS A 107 -3.45 -1.85 -12.62
N SER A 108 -4.18 -1.33 -13.61
CA SER A 108 -3.64 -0.59 -14.74
C SER A 108 -2.89 0.65 -14.29
N ALA A 109 -3.49 1.44 -13.38
CA ALA A 109 -2.89 2.63 -12.80
C ALA A 109 -1.59 2.32 -12.05
N ILE A 110 -1.60 1.27 -11.21
CA ILE A 110 -0.41 0.83 -10.48
C ILE A 110 0.69 0.37 -11.46
N THR A 111 0.33 -0.40 -12.50
CA THR A 111 1.29 -0.86 -13.52
C THR A 111 1.93 0.31 -14.24
N LEU A 112 1.15 1.32 -14.64
CA LEU A 112 1.66 2.55 -15.23
C LEU A 112 2.62 3.27 -14.28
N ALA A 113 2.25 3.42 -13.00
CA ALA A 113 3.10 4.08 -12.02
C ALA A 113 4.42 3.34 -11.80
N VAL A 114 4.39 2.01 -11.72
CA VAL A 114 5.60 1.19 -11.60
C VAL A 114 6.52 1.34 -12.82
N ASP A 115 5.95 1.42 -14.02
CA ASP A 115 6.72 1.62 -15.25
C ASP A 115 7.38 3.01 -15.30
N LYS A 116 6.65 4.05 -14.89
CA LYS A 116 7.17 5.43 -14.81
C LYS A 116 8.20 5.64 -13.71
N SER A 117 8.15 4.86 -12.64
CA SER A 117 9.07 4.94 -11.51
C SER A 117 10.50 4.56 -11.89
N THR A 118 11.48 5.25 -11.31
CA THR A 118 12.90 4.88 -11.40
C THR A 118 13.45 4.30 -10.09
N SER A 119 12.63 4.21 -9.06
CA SER A 119 13.03 3.83 -7.70
C SER A 119 13.14 2.31 -7.50
N GLU A 120 13.91 1.92 -6.48
CA GLU A 120 14.05 0.50 -6.07
C GLU A 120 12.77 -0.04 -5.44
N TYR A 121 12.12 0.78 -4.60
CA TYR A 121 10.90 0.41 -3.89
C TYR A 121 9.69 1.20 -4.39
N ILE A 122 8.56 0.52 -4.38
CA ILE A 122 7.24 1.11 -4.62
C ILE A 122 6.43 0.99 -3.33
N VAL A 123 5.82 2.09 -2.91
CA VAL A 123 4.89 2.13 -1.77
C VAL A 123 3.56 2.65 -2.28
N ILE A 124 2.50 1.90 -2.06
CA ILE A 124 1.15 2.25 -2.52
C ILE A 124 0.30 2.67 -1.33
N THR A 125 -0.44 3.74 -1.52
CA THR A 125 -1.46 4.20 -0.59
C THR A 125 -2.69 4.71 -1.34
N ASP A 126 -3.84 4.69 -0.68
CA ASP A 126 -5.07 5.25 -1.23
C ASP A 126 -5.12 6.77 -1.02
N ALA A 127 -5.86 7.46 -1.87
CA ALA A 127 -5.93 8.93 -1.91
C ALA A 127 -6.68 9.56 -0.72
N ASP A 128 -7.35 8.75 0.09
CA ASP A 128 -8.06 9.14 1.32
C ASP A 128 -7.28 8.84 2.61
N CYS A 129 -6.07 8.34 2.48
CA CYS A 129 -5.20 8.01 3.62
C CYS A 129 -4.35 9.20 4.08
N VAL A 130 -4.14 9.32 5.39
CA VAL A 130 -3.24 10.29 6.01
C VAL A 130 -2.16 9.56 6.80
N HIS A 131 -0.91 9.96 6.64
CA HIS A 131 0.24 9.26 7.17
C HIS A 131 0.95 10.06 8.26
N SER A 132 1.47 9.36 9.28
CA SER A 132 2.41 9.96 10.22
C SER A 132 3.74 10.33 9.51
N SER A 133 4.48 11.29 10.04
CA SER A 133 5.75 11.74 9.46
C SER A 133 6.83 10.65 9.37
N GLN A 134 6.71 9.57 10.13
CA GLN A 134 7.63 8.43 10.16
C GLN A 134 7.13 7.21 9.37
N TRP A 135 5.98 7.31 8.71
CA TRP A 135 5.37 6.19 7.99
C TRP A 135 6.32 5.55 6.98
N LEU A 136 6.90 6.36 6.10
CA LEU A 136 7.77 5.86 5.04
C LEU A 136 9.05 5.21 5.60
N ASN A 137 9.65 5.82 6.63
CA ASN A 137 10.79 5.22 7.33
C ASN A 137 10.41 3.86 7.92
N THR A 138 9.23 3.73 8.53
CA THR A 138 8.76 2.47 9.13
C THR A 138 8.59 1.38 8.09
N VAL A 139 7.94 1.71 6.97
CA VAL A 139 7.68 0.76 5.88
C VAL A 139 8.99 0.27 5.28
N LEU A 140 9.89 1.18 4.90
CA LEU A 140 11.15 0.81 4.24
C LEU A 140 12.11 0.10 5.18
N TYR A 141 12.24 0.56 6.43
CA TYR A 141 13.04 -0.16 7.42
C TYR A 141 12.52 -1.58 7.66
N GLY A 142 11.18 -1.77 7.67
CA GLY A 142 10.55 -3.10 7.78
C GLY A 142 10.94 -4.02 6.63
N LEU A 143 10.85 -3.53 5.39
CA LEU A 143 11.27 -4.27 4.19
C LEU A 143 12.74 -4.67 4.23
N GLU A 144 13.62 -3.72 4.54
CA GLU A 144 15.08 -3.93 4.61
C GLU A 144 15.44 -4.92 5.72
N LYS A 145 14.97 -4.69 6.95
CA LYS A 145 15.26 -5.52 8.12
C LYS A 145 14.80 -6.96 7.97
N ASN A 146 13.64 -7.17 7.37
CA ASN A 146 13.09 -8.50 7.14
C ASN A 146 13.58 -9.14 5.83
N GLN A 147 14.38 -8.43 5.03
CA GLN A 147 14.80 -8.82 3.68
C GLN A 147 13.60 -9.22 2.80
N SER A 148 12.49 -8.47 2.96
CA SER A 148 11.24 -8.76 2.28
C SER A 148 11.20 -8.11 0.90
N VAL A 149 10.51 -8.77 -0.04
CA VAL A 149 10.23 -8.21 -1.37
C VAL A 149 8.84 -7.58 -1.42
N PHE A 150 7.97 -7.94 -0.49
CA PHE A 150 6.61 -7.40 -0.35
C PHE A 150 6.27 -7.28 1.14
N GLN A 151 5.63 -6.17 1.49
CA GLN A 151 5.09 -5.91 2.82
C GLN A 151 3.72 -5.26 2.68
N THR A 152 2.76 -5.72 3.48
CA THR A 152 1.56 -4.96 3.80
C THR A 152 1.65 -4.46 5.23
N SER A 153 1.02 -3.32 5.51
CA SER A 153 1.13 -2.68 6.82
C SER A 153 -0.26 -2.27 7.33
N PRO A 154 -0.42 -2.04 8.63
CA PRO A 154 -1.73 -1.73 9.19
C PRO A 154 -2.30 -0.42 8.63
N VAL A 155 -3.62 -0.43 8.48
CA VAL A 155 -4.44 0.75 8.19
C VAL A 155 -5.50 0.84 9.27
N LEU A 156 -5.64 2.03 9.86
CA LEU A 156 -6.63 2.31 10.88
C LEU A 156 -7.71 3.22 10.28
N ILE A 157 -8.95 3.02 10.69
CA ILE A 157 -10.04 3.94 10.37
C ILE A 157 -10.02 5.05 11.41
N ASP A 158 -9.90 6.30 10.95
CA ASP A 158 -10.08 7.48 11.78
C ASP A 158 -11.55 7.90 11.71
N GLY A 159 -12.34 7.38 12.61
CA GLY A 159 -13.79 7.57 12.62
C GLY A 159 -14.27 8.67 13.56
N ASN A 160 -15.46 9.21 13.29
CA ASN A 160 -16.19 10.05 14.22
C ASN A 160 -16.54 9.24 15.47
N HIS A 161 -16.72 9.90 16.63
CA HIS A 161 -17.03 9.28 17.94
C HIS A 161 -18.43 8.62 18.01
N THR A 162 -19.01 8.22 16.88
CA THR A 162 -20.30 7.49 16.83
C THR A 162 -20.10 6.02 17.18
N LEU A 163 -21.15 5.36 17.64
CA LEU A 163 -21.12 3.92 17.93
C LEU A 163 -20.73 3.12 16.68
N LEU A 164 -21.29 3.48 15.51
CA LEU A 164 -20.99 2.82 14.25
C LEU A 164 -19.51 2.95 13.89
N ALA A 165 -18.93 4.14 14.01
CA ALA A 165 -17.51 4.36 13.74
C ALA A 165 -16.62 3.50 14.64
N LYS A 166 -16.92 3.42 15.94
CA LYS A 166 -16.19 2.55 16.88
C LYS A 166 -16.29 1.05 16.54
N MET A 167 -17.45 0.61 16.03
CA MET A 167 -17.61 -0.76 15.56
C MET A 167 -16.74 -1.02 14.32
N GLN A 168 -16.72 -0.10 13.36
CA GLN A 168 -15.86 -0.19 12.16
C GLN A 168 -14.37 -0.16 12.51
N GLU A 169 -13.95 0.72 13.43
CA GLU A 169 -12.56 0.74 13.95
C GLU A 169 -12.18 -0.62 14.57
N THR A 170 -13.08 -1.18 15.39
CA THR A 170 -12.84 -2.48 16.03
C THR A 170 -12.75 -3.61 15.00
N GLU A 171 -13.64 -3.63 14.03
CA GLU A 171 -13.63 -4.60 12.92
C GLU A 171 -12.31 -4.52 12.14
N GLN A 172 -11.89 -3.30 11.79
CA GLN A 172 -10.62 -3.07 11.10
C GLN A 172 -9.42 -3.57 11.89
N LEU A 173 -9.37 -3.32 13.20
CA LEU A 173 -8.30 -3.84 14.05
C LEU A 173 -8.25 -5.37 14.07
N VAL A 174 -9.41 -6.04 14.11
CA VAL A 174 -9.50 -7.51 14.04
C VAL A 174 -9.03 -8.01 12.68
N LEU A 175 -9.41 -7.36 11.59
CA LEU A 175 -8.93 -7.69 10.24
C LEU A 175 -7.41 -7.53 10.14
N MET A 176 -6.83 -6.48 10.70
CA MET A 176 -5.37 -6.30 10.73
C MET A 176 -4.66 -7.41 11.52
N LEU A 177 -5.24 -7.84 12.66
CA LEU A 177 -4.72 -8.97 13.42
C LEU A 177 -4.73 -10.27 12.59
N ILE A 178 -5.86 -10.56 11.92
CA ILE A 178 -6.00 -11.73 11.05
C ILE A 178 -5.00 -11.68 9.89
N THR A 179 -4.86 -10.52 9.24
CA THR A 179 -3.90 -10.28 8.16
C THR A 179 -2.47 -10.55 8.62
N ALA A 180 -2.05 -9.93 9.73
CA ALA A 180 -0.71 -10.09 10.29
C ALA A 180 -0.40 -11.55 10.65
N ALA A 181 -1.33 -12.20 11.34
CA ALA A 181 -1.18 -13.60 11.75
C ALA A 181 -1.18 -14.55 10.54
N GLY A 182 -2.02 -14.30 9.54
CA GLY A 182 -2.10 -15.09 8.31
C GLY A 182 -0.81 -15.02 7.50
N ILE A 183 -0.27 -13.82 7.30
CA ILE A 183 1.00 -13.59 6.61
C ILE A 183 2.16 -14.23 7.40
N THR A 184 2.20 -14.02 8.72
CA THR A 184 3.26 -14.58 9.59
C THR A 184 3.25 -16.11 9.61
N SER A 185 2.07 -16.73 9.55
CA SER A 185 1.92 -18.19 9.52
C SER A 185 2.08 -18.78 8.12
N GLY A 186 1.95 -17.98 7.07
CA GLY A 186 1.86 -18.46 5.69
C GLY A 186 0.52 -19.10 5.33
N LEU A 187 -0.54 -18.89 6.15
CA LEU A 187 -1.86 -19.47 5.92
C LEU A 187 -2.59 -18.81 4.75
N HIS A 188 -2.47 -17.48 4.63
CA HIS A 188 -3.05 -16.69 3.56
C HIS A 188 -2.26 -15.41 3.33
N ASP A 189 -2.51 -14.77 2.17
CA ASP A 189 -1.83 -13.56 1.71
C ASP A 189 -2.83 -12.39 1.56
N ILE A 190 -3.72 -12.23 2.54
CA ILE A 190 -4.57 -11.06 2.61
C ILE A 190 -3.65 -9.85 2.83
N ALA A 191 -3.76 -8.85 1.96
CA ALA A 191 -3.00 -7.62 2.04
C ALA A 191 -3.96 -6.43 2.06
N ASN A 192 -3.44 -5.23 2.28
CA ASN A 192 -4.22 -4.01 2.23
C ASN A 192 -3.60 -3.05 1.20
N GLY A 193 -4.33 -2.76 0.13
CA GLY A 193 -3.89 -1.90 -0.95
C GLY A 193 -3.64 -0.45 -0.54
N ALA A 194 -4.21 -0.01 0.60
CA ALA A 194 -4.00 1.33 1.13
C ALA A 194 -2.65 1.49 1.88
N ASN A 195 -1.93 0.38 2.15
CA ASN A 195 -0.61 0.44 2.79
C ASN A 195 0.21 -0.81 2.44
N MET A 196 0.65 -0.90 1.20
CA MET A 196 1.52 -1.98 0.73
C MET A 196 2.78 -1.45 0.07
N ALA A 197 3.87 -2.19 0.20
CA ALA A 197 5.15 -1.83 -0.37
C ALA A 197 5.85 -3.05 -0.95
N PHE A 198 6.62 -2.86 -2.02
CA PHE A 198 7.34 -3.95 -2.66
C PHE A 198 8.59 -3.46 -3.40
N ARG A 199 9.52 -4.39 -3.65
CA ARG A 199 10.63 -4.14 -4.55
C ARG A 199 10.12 -4.12 -6.00
N LYS A 200 10.47 -3.07 -6.74
CA LYS A 200 10.13 -2.96 -8.17
C LYS A 200 10.59 -4.18 -8.97
N SER A 201 11.81 -4.65 -8.72
CA SER A 201 12.36 -5.84 -9.40
C SER A 201 11.54 -7.12 -9.15
N ALA A 202 10.98 -7.27 -7.93
CA ALA A 202 10.12 -8.41 -7.62
C ALA A 202 8.76 -8.31 -8.33
N PHE A 203 8.19 -7.11 -8.43
CA PHE A 203 6.96 -6.87 -9.20
C PHE A 203 7.15 -7.25 -10.68
N LEU A 204 8.26 -6.81 -11.28
CA LEU A 204 8.59 -7.16 -12.67
C LEU A 204 8.84 -8.67 -12.83
N HIS A 205 9.53 -9.31 -11.86
CA HIS A 205 9.80 -10.75 -11.89
C HIS A 205 8.52 -11.60 -11.90
N VAL A 206 7.48 -11.18 -11.18
CA VAL A 206 6.19 -11.89 -11.16
C VAL A 206 5.24 -11.44 -12.28
N ASP A 207 5.69 -10.58 -13.19
CA ASP A 207 4.87 -10.01 -14.26
C ASP A 207 3.63 -9.28 -13.70
N GLY A 208 3.84 -8.52 -12.62
CA GLY A 208 2.84 -7.66 -11.98
C GLY A 208 1.46 -8.30 -11.87
N TYR A 209 0.45 -7.65 -12.44
CA TYR A 209 -0.94 -8.10 -12.42
C TYR A 209 -1.34 -9.00 -13.60
N ALA A 210 -0.41 -9.42 -14.47
CA ALA A 210 -0.72 -10.29 -15.59
C ALA A 210 -1.47 -11.56 -15.16
N GLY A 211 -2.54 -11.88 -15.87
CA GLY A 211 -3.44 -13.02 -15.59
C GLY A 211 -4.58 -12.71 -14.59
N ASN A 212 -4.65 -11.48 -14.03
CA ASN A 212 -5.69 -11.06 -13.09
C ASN A 212 -6.47 -9.83 -13.59
N GLU A 213 -6.37 -9.49 -14.85
CA GLU A 213 -6.96 -8.27 -15.44
C GLU A 213 -8.48 -8.33 -15.50
N GLN A 214 -9.08 -9.53 -15.48
CA GLN A 214 -10.52 -9.72 -15.50
C GLN A 214 -11.22 -9.36 -14.17
N PHE A 215 -10.45 -9.15 -13.09
CA PHE A 215 -10.98 -8.80 -11.79
C PHE A 215 -10.75 -7.32 -11.48
N ALA A 216 -11.83 -6.57 -11.19
CA ALA A 216 -11.73 -5.15 -10.87
C ALA A 216 -11.02 -4.87 -9.53
N SER A 217 -11.19 -5.75 -8.53
CA SER A 217 -10.63 -5.63 -7.18
C SER A 217 -9.52 -6.66 -6.92
N GLY A 218 -8.96 -6.63 -5.70
CA GLY A 218 -7.97 -7.60 -5.23
C GLY A 218 -6.57 -7.35 -5.78
N ASP A 219 -6.24 -6.12 -6.11
CA ASP A 219 -4.90 -5.70 -6.52
C ASP A 219 -3.83 -6.08 -5.47
N ASP A 220 -4.16 -5.93 -4.20
CA ASP A 220 -3.34 -6.27 -3.06
C ASP A 220 -3.15 -7.79 -2.88
N MET A 221 -4.26 -8.54 -2.83
CA MET A 221 -4.24 -9.99 -2.59
C MET A 221 -3.59 -10.76 -3.74
N PHE A 222 -3.94 -10.44 -4.99
CA PHE A 222 -3.35 -11.13 -6.15
C PHE A 222 -1.86 -10.88 -6.26
N LEU A 223 -1.41 -9.65 -5.97
CA LEU A 223 0.01 -9.34 -5.98
C LEU A 223 0.74 -10.08 -4.85
N ALA A 224 0.19 -10.03 -3.62
CA ALA A 224 0.75 -10.74 -2.47
C ALA A 224 0.87 -12.26 -2.72
N GLU A 225 -0.17 -12.88 -3.32
CA GLU A 225 -0.15 -14.30 -3.67
C GLU A 225 0.94 -14.63 -4.71
N LYS A 226 1.06 -13.83 -5.77
CA LYS A 226 2.12 -14.00 -6.80
C LYS A 226 3.50 -13.84 -6.19
N MET A 227 3.69 -12.81 -5.34
CA MET A 227 4.93 -12.57 -4.63
C MET A 227 5.29 -13.75 -3.70
N ARG A 228 4.33 -14.29 -2.93
CA ARG A 228 4.59 -15.44 -2.06
C ARG A 228 4.97 -16.69 -2.84
N LYS A 229 4.33 -16.93 -3.97
CA LYS A 229 4.69 -18.09 -4.83
C LYS A 229 6.11 -18.00 -5.36
N ALA A 230 6.56 -16.81 -5.74
CA ALA A 230 7.91 -16.59 -6.25
C ALA A 230 8.95 -16.44 -5.13
N PHE A 231 8.57 -15.85 -3.98
CA PHE A 231 9.45 -15.50 -2.86
C PHE A 231 8.85 -15.94 -1.51
N PRO A 232 8.76 -17.26 -1.22
CA PRO A 232 7.96 -17.79 -0.10
C PRO A 232 8.29 -17.23 1.28
N SER A 233 9.55 -16.85 1.53
CA SER A 233 10.03 -16.37 2.83
C SER A 233 10.20 -14.85 2.92
N GLN A 234 9.78 -14.12 1.89
CA GLN A 234 10.09 -12.69 1.77
C GLN A 234 8.83 -11.80 1.73
N ILE A 235 7.75 -12.28 2.34
CA ILE A 235 6.51 -11.52 2.54
C ILE A 235 6.40 -11.15 4.02
N ALA A 236 6.15 -9.87 4.32
CA ALA A 236 6.06 -9.33 5.68
C ALA A 236 4.74 -8.58 5.95
N PHE A 237 4.45 -8.41 7.24
CA PHE A 237 3.42 -7.51 7.75
C PHE A 237 4.07 -6.48 8.67
#